data_c4f9d6df6d8a6c5679f192a83749d471
#
_entry.id   c4f9d6df6d8a6c5679f192a83749d471
#
_cell.length_a   1.000
_cell.length_b   1.000
_cell.length_c   1.000
_cell.angle_alpha   90.00
_cell.angle_beta   90.00
_cell.angle_gamma   90.00
#
_symmetry.space_group_name_H-M   'P 1'
#
loop_
_entity.id
_entity.type
_entity.pdbx_description
1 polymer ?
#
loop_
_entity_poly.entity_id
_entity_poly.type
_entity_poly.pdbx_seq_one_letter_code
_entity_poly.pdbx_strand_id
1 'polypeptide(L)'
;MIKIPPYLKPGDTIGVVCPAGYMPLERAQTCIDTLGHWGYRTKIGRTLGSSSSNYFSGTDGERLKDLQQMIDDDNVRAVLCARGGYGIGRIVDQLDFKKFIRRPKWLVGFSDVTVLHAHVYSNFKIATLHAPMAGAFNDGGSGNEYVHSLKDALEGKKMRYQSGSHDFNKNGKAVGELVGGNLALLAHVVGTPSDIKTRGRILFLEDTGEYLYNVDRMLYQLKRSGKLKKLAGLIIGGFSDMKDTERPFGKNVYEIVHDIVKGTDYPVCFNFPVSHDKKNYALKVGARCRFRVSKNGVTLEE
;
A
#
# COMPACT_ATOMS: atom_id res chain seq x y z
N MET A 1 16.89 2.75 12.37
CA MET A 1 15.94 3.89 12.24
C MET A 1 15.43 3.93 10.80
N ILE A 2 14.16 4.22 10.58
CA ILE A 2 13.60 4.35 9.21
C ILE A 2 14.06 5.67 8.61
N LYS A 3 14.49 5.64 7.35
CA LYS A 3 14.83 6.81 6.56
C LYS A 3 13.58 7.30 5.82
N ILE A 4 13.18 8.54 6.08
CA ILE A 4 12.05 9.18 5.40
C ILE A 4 12.60 9.89 4.16
N PRO A 5 12.08 9.63 2.94
CA PRO A 5 12.45 10.38 1.75
C PRO A 5 12.14 11.87 1.91
N PRO A 6 12.87 12.78 1.24
CA PRO A 6 12.53 14.20 1.25
C PRO A 6 11.10 14.45 0.78
N TYR A 7 10.42 15.36 1.45
CA TYR A 7 9.08 15.79 1.05
C TYR A 7 9.13 16.65 -0.21
N LEU A 8 8.09 16.58 -1.01
CA LEU A 8 7.99 17.29 -2.27
C LEU A 8 7.67 18.78 -2.06
N LYS A 9 8.12 19.58 -3.02
CA LYS A 9 7.83 21.02 -3.11
C LYS A 9 7.24 21.32 -4.50
N PRO A 10 6.50 22.41 -4.66
CA PRO A 10 6.07 22.87 -5.99
C PRO A 10 7.26 22.95 -6.96
N GLY A 11 7.09 22.47 -8.19
CA GLY A 11 8.14 22.33 -9.19
C GLY A 11 8.88 20.99 -9.19
N ASP A 12 8.75 20.16 -8.14
CA ASP A 12 9.31 18.80 -8.14
C ASP A 12 8.63 17.90 -9.19
N THR A 13 9.35 16.88 -9.64
CA THR A 13 8.84 15.94 -10.66
C THR A 13 8.41 14.63 -10.04
N ILE A 14 7.22 14.17 -10.43
CA ILE A 14 6.69 12.83 -10.12
C ILE A 14 6.77 11.97 -11.39
N GLY A 15 7.50 10.86 -11.30
CA GLY A 15 7.50 9.82 -12.33
C GLY A 15 6.23 8.98 -12.24
N VAL A 16 5.58 8.67 -13.37
CA VAL A 16 4.36 7.85 -13.43
C VAL A 16 4.61 6.63 -14.29
N VAL A 17 4.50 5.42 -13.73
CA VAL A 17 4.82 4.14 -14.40
C VAL A 17 3.76 3.06 -14.12
N CYS A 18 3.73 2.04 -14.96
CA CYS A 18 2.93 0.82 -14.75
C CYS A 18 3.84 -0.41 -14.60
N PRO A 19 4.39 -0.68 -13.41
CA PRO A 19 5.34 -1.80 -13.24
C PRO A 19 4.67 -3.17 -13.20
N ALA A 20 3.35 -3.24 -13.29
CA ALA A 20 2.53 -4.45 -13.19
C ALA A 20 1.49 -4.54 -14.32
N GLY A 21 0.21 -4.36 -14.01
CA GLY A 21 -0.89 -4.44 -14.97
C GLY A 21 -0.96 -3.24 -15.91
N TYR A 22 -1.49 -3.47 -17.11
CA TYR A 22 -1.68 -2.46 -18.16
C TYR A 22 -2.69 -1.38 -17.73
N MET A 23 -2.39 -0.11 -18.01
CA MET A 23 -3.30 1.02 -17.92
C MET A 23 -3.16 1.92 -19.15
N PRO A 24 -4.25 2.23 -19.85
CA PRO A 24 -4.21 3.19 -20.96
C PRO A 24 -3.95 4.61 -20.42
N LEU A 25 -3.27 5.43 -21.20
CA LEU A 25 -2.85 6.78 -20.79
C LEU A 25 -4.05 7.66 -20.42
N GLU A 26 -5.15 7.55 -21.16
CA GLU A 26 -6.38 8.32 -20.98
C GLU A 26 -6.97 8.11 -19.59
N ARG A 27 -6.86 6.91 -19.01
CA ARG A 27 -7.32 6.63 -17.65
C ARG A 27 -6.46 7.26 -16.56
N ALA A 28 -5.25 7.67 -16.88
CA ALA A 28 -4.35 8.37 -15.98
C ALA A 28 -4.39 9.90 -16.17
N GLN A 29 -5.12 10.41 -17.17
CA GLN A 29 -5.10 11.84 -17.50
C GLN A 29 -5.54 12.72 -16.33
N THR A 30 -6.64 12.39 -15.66
CA THR A 30 -7.11 13.14 -14.49
C THR A 30 -6.06 13.20 -13.37
N CYS A 31 -5.30 12.10 -13.18
CA CYS A 31 -4.19 12.08 -12.24
C CYS A 31 -3.08 13.04 -12.66
N ILE A 32 -2.65 12.98 -13.92
CA ILE A 32 -1.60 13.85 -14.47
C ILE A 32 -1.98 15.32 -14.32
N ASP A 33 -3.22 15.68 -14.70
CA ASP A 33 -3.73 17.04 -14.59
C ASP A 33 -3.81 17.50 -13.13
N THR A 34 -4.28 16.64 -12.23
CA THR A 34 -4.35 16.94 -10.80
C THR A 34 -2.97 17.17 -10.20
N LEU A 35 -1.98 16.35 -10.54
CA LEU A 35 -0.59 16.56 -10.11
C LEU A 35 -0.04 17.90 -10.63
N GLY A 36 -0.36 18.28 -11.87
CA GLY A 36 -0.06 19.59 -12.44
C GLY A 36 -0.71 20.75 -11.67
N HIS A 37 -1.99 20.64 -11.33
CA HIS A 37 -2.70 21.62 -10.50
C HIS A 37 -2.11 21.73 -9.07
N TRP A 38 -1.53 20.66 -8.55
CA TRP A 38 -0.81 20.72 -7.27
C TRP A 38 0.59 21.36 -7.38
N GLY A 39 1.00 21.75 -8.59
CA GLY A 39 2.28 22.39 -8.87
C GLY A 39 3.43 21.43 -9.14
N TYR A 40 3.17 20.15 -9.36
CA TYR A 40 4.19 19.16 -9.71
C TYR A 40 4.34 19.02 -11.22
N ARG A 41 5.55 18.69 -11.67
CA ARG A 41 5.80 18.19 -13.03
C ARG A 41 5.58 16.70 -13.07
N THR A 42 5.12 16.18 -14.19
CA THR A 42 4.98 14.74 -14.41
C THR A 42 5.98 14.25 -15.47
N LYS A 43 6.63 13.13 -15.19
CA LYS A 43 7.43 12.37 -16.15
C LYS A 43 6.76 11.05 -16.42
N ILE A 44 6.20 10.88 -17.61
CA ILE A 44 5.49 9.67 -17.98
C ILE A 44 6.48 8.60 -18.41
N GLY A 45 6.38 7.43 -17.79
CA GLY A 45 7.14 6.24 -18.17
C GLY A 45 6.56 5.55 -19.39
N ARG A 46 7.38 4.74 -20.05
CA ARG A 46 6.99 4.03 -21.28
C ARG A 46 5.94 2.95 -21.05
N THR A 47 5.81 2.48 -19.82
CA THR A 47 4.85 1.45 -19.44
C THR A 47 3.42 1.99 -19.27
N LEU A 48 3.23 3.28 -19.02
CA LEU A 48 1.89 3.89 -18.99
C LEU A 48 1.44 4.16 -20.43
N GLY A 49 0.29 3.56 -20.84
CA GLY A 49 -0.21 3.66 -22.20
C GLY A 49 0.67 2.89 -23.22
N SER A 50 1.37 1.84 -22.79
CA SER A 50 2.20 1.02 -23.68
C SER A 50 1.35 0.34 -24.77
N SER A 51 2.00 -0.13 -25.82
CA SER A 51 1.34 -0.91 -26.89
C SER A 51 1.06 -2.37 -26.52
N SER A 52 1.19 -2.74 -25.25
CA SER A 52 0.94 -4.11 -24.78
C SER A 52 -0.51 -4.52 -25.02
N SER A 53 -0.69 -5.68 -25.63
CA SER A 53 -2.00 -6.30 -25.90
C SER A 53 -2.40 -7.36 -24.87
N ASN A 54 -1.59 -7.55 -23.83
CA ASN A 54 -1.84 -8.57 -22.80
C ASN A 54 -2.07 -7.93 -21.41
N TYR A 55 -2.09 -8.77 -20.39
CA TYR A 55 -2.35 -8.35 -18.99
C TYR A 55 -1.34 -7.33 -18.46
N PHE A 56 -0.05 -7.49 -18.80
CA PHE A 56 1.03 -6.66 -18.29
C PHE A 56 1.23 -5.39 -19.13
N SER A 57 1.78 -4.37 -18.51
CA SER A 57 2.13 -3.12 -19.19
C SER A 57 3.48 -3.21 -19.91
N GLY A 58 3.68 -4.29 -20.66
CA GLY A 58 4.91 -4.67 -21.34
C GLY A 58 5.56 -5.93 -20.76
N THR A 59 6.66 -6.36 -21.35
CA THR A 59 7.49 -7.47 -20.87
C THR A 59 8.09 -7.19 -19.50
N ASP A 60 8.56 -8.22 -18.81
CA ASP A 60 9.27 -8.05 -17.51
C ASP A 60 10.46 -7.09 -17.67
N GLY A 61 11.23 -7.20 -18.76
CA GLY A 61 12.37 -6.32 -19.02
C GLY A 61 11.99 -4.86 -19.28
N GLU A 62 10.88 -4.60 -19.97
CA GLU A 62 10.39 -3.23 -20.21
C GLU A 62 9.90 -2.59 -18.90
N ARG A 63 9.14 -3.33 -18.09
CA ARG A 63 8.62 -2.86 -16.79
C ARG A 63 9.76 -2.62 -15.80
N LEU A 64 10.73 -3.54 -15.75
CA LEU A 64 11.95 -3.40 -14.96
C LEU A 64 12.74 -2.14 -15.36
N LYS A 65 13.02 -1.99 -16.65
CA LYS A 65 13.80 -0.85 -17.18
C LYS A 65 13.12 0.48 -16.91
N ASP A 66 11.80 0.56 -17.11
CA ASP A 66 11.05 1.80 -16.92
C ASP A 66 11.02 2.21 -15.43
N LEU A 67 10.72 1.26 -14.53
CA LEU A 67 10.76 1.51 -13.09
C LEU A 67 12.17 1.88 -12.61
N GLN A 68 13.20 1.17 -13.09
CA GLN A 68 14.60 1.46 -12.77
C GLN A 68 15.00 2.87 -13.19
N GLN A 69 14.63 3.29 -14.41
CA GLN A 69 14.91 4.64 -14.91
C GLN A 69 14.31 5.72 -14.00
N MET A 70 13.07 5.52 -13.50
CA MET A 70 12.43 6.48 -12.60
C MET A 70 13.06 6.48 -11.19
N ILE A 71 13.47 5.31 -10.70
CA ILE A 71 14.17 5.18 -9.42
C ILE A 71 15.54 5.87 -9.47
N ASP A 72 16.24 5.79 -10.61
CA ASP A 72 17.59 6.30 -10.79
C ASP A 72 17.66 7.78 -11.23
N ASP A 73 16.55 8.36 -11.72
CA ASP A 73 16.54 9.73 -12.20
C ASP A 73 16.60 10.74 -11.03
N ASP A 74 17.68 11.50 -10.97
CA ASP A 74 17.91 12.50 -9.91
C ASP A 74 16.88 13.66 -9.93
N ASN A 75 16.19 13.90 -11.05
CA ASN A 75 15.15 14.91 -11.17
C ASN A 75 13.78 14.42 -10.64
N VAL A 76 13.57 13.11 -10.55
CA VAL A 76 12.33 12.51 -10.03
C VAL A 76 12.38 12.46 -8.50
N ARG A 77 11.37 13.01 -7.82
CA ARG A 77 11.26 13.04 -6.35
C ARG A 77 10.29 12.02 -5.79
N ALA A 78 9.33 11.58 -6.59
CA ALA A 78 8.43 10.48 -6.28
C ALA A 78 8.18 9.63 -7.53
N VAL A 79 7.93 8.34 -7.35
CA VAL A 79 7.48 7.42 -8.40
C VAL A 79 6.10 6.93 -8.04
N LEU A 80 5.09 7.33 -8.81
CA LEU A 80 3.71 6.88 -8.69
C LEU A 80 3.50 5.67 -9.62
N CYS A 81 3.19 4.53 -9.04
CA CYS A 81 2.71 3.38 -9.78
C CYS A 81 1.25 3.66 -10.19
N ALA A 82 0.98 3.81 -11.49
CA ALA A 82 -0.35 4.21 -11.95
C ALA A 82 -1.39 3.11 -11.73
N ARG A 83 -0.97 1.85 -11.74
CA ARG A 83 -1.82 0.67 -11.54
C ARG A 83 -1.06 -0.47 -10.85
N GLY A 84 -1.79 -1.23 -10.00
CA GLY A 84 -1.38 -2.52 -9.47
C GLY A 84 -1.71 -3.68 -10.42
N GLY A 85 -2.39 -4.69 -9.94
CA GLY A 85 -2.67 -5.93 -10.64
C GLY A 85 -1.70 -7.02 -10.20
N TYR A 86 -0.84 -7.51 -11.11
CA TYR A 86 0.20 -8.49 -10.83
C TYR A 86 1.43 -8.21 -11.68
N GLY A 87 2.63 -8.40 -11.12
CA GLY A 87 3.86 -8.34 -11.91
C GLY A 87 5.10 -7.81 -11.20
N ILE A 88 4.97 -7.06 -10.10
CA ILE A 88 6.14 -6.52 -9.37
C ILE A 88 6.98 -7.66 -8.78
N GLY A 89 6.37 -8.71 -8.25
CA GLY A 89 7.10 -9.88 -7.74
C GLY A 89 8.00 -10.58 -8.76
N ARG A 90 7.78 -10.36 -10.06
CA ARG A 90 8.62 -10.93 -11.14
C ARG A 90 9.89 -10.13 -11.40
N ILE A 91 9.93 -8.85 -11.00
CA ILE A 91 11.00 -7.91 -11.37
C ILE A 91 11.72 -7.31 -10.15
N VAL A 92 11.13 -7.34 -8.96
CA VAL A 92 11.62 -6.62 -7.78
C VAL A 92 13.05 -7.00 -7.39
N ASP A 93 13.42 -8.28 -7.48
CA ASP A 93 14.74 -8.78 -7.12
C ASP A 93 15.84 -8.41 -8.14
N GLN A 94 15.43 -7.91 -9.33
CA GLN A 94 16.35 -7.46 -10.39
C GLN A 94 16.59 -5.95 -10.35
N LEU A 95 15.87 -5.18 -9.51
CA LEU A 95 16.06 -3.75 -9.35
C LEU A 95 17.37 -3.44 -8.62
N ASP A 96 18.17 -2.51 -9.16
CA ASP A 96 19.33 -1.95 -8.47
C ASP A 96 18.93 -0.74 -7.61
N PHE A 97 18.96 -0.90 -6.31
CA PHE A 97 18.61 0.16 -5.36
C PHE A 97 19.79 1.01 -4.88
N LYS A 98 21.02 0.85 -5.45
CA LYS A 98 22.21 1.58 -4.98
C LYS A 98 22.04 3.10 -5.01
N LYS A 99 21.47 3.65 -6.10
CA LYS A 99 21.19 5.09 -6.19
C LYS A 99 20.05 5.50 -5.27
N PHE A 100 18.99 4.71 -5.23
CA PHE A 100 17.82 4.94 -4.39
C PHE A 100 18.18 5.02 -2.89
N ILE A 101 19.06 4.13 -2.39
CA ILE A 101 19.50 4.14 -0.98
C ILE A 101 20.23 5.45 -0.64
N ARG A 102 21.03 5.96 -1.56
CA ARG A 102 21.77 7.22 -1.40
C ARG A 102 20.86 8.44 -1.47
N ARG A 103 19.94 8.46 -2.43
CA ARG A 103 18.98 9.54 -2.70
C ARG A 103 17.55 8.99 -2.73
N PRO A 104 16.98 8.65 -1.58
CA PRO A 104 15.64 8.06 -1.53
C PRO A 104 14.58 9.04 -2.02
N LYS A 105 13.58 8.49 -2.66
CA LYS A 105 12.38 9.16 -3.13
C LYS A 105 11.14 8.38 -2.73
N TRP A 106 9.97 8.99 -2.77
CA TRP A 106 8.74 8.31 -2.45
C TRP A 106 8.37 7.31 -3.55
N LEU A 107 8.13 6.07 -3.17
CA LEU A 107 7.50 5.06 -4.02
C LEU A 107 6.06 4.95 -3.57
N VAL A 108 5.13 5.20 -4.50
CA VAL A 108 3.71 5.42 -4.23
C VAL A 108 2.85 4.41 -4.96
N GLY A 109 1.89 3.83 -4.27
CA GLY A 109 0.90 2.90 -4.82
C GLY A 109 0.38 1.93 -3.77
N PHE A 110 -0.47 1.01 -4.15
CA PHE A 110 -1.02 -0.04 -3.30
C PHE A 110 -1.30 -1.32 -4.11
N SER A 111 -1.99 -2.32 -3.57
CA SER A 111 -2.24 -3.58 -4.27
C SER A 111 -0.91 -4.32 -4.54
N ASP A 112 -0.61 -4.70 -5.78
CA ASP A 112 0.65 -5.36 -6.17
C ASP A 112 1.90 -4.57 -5.75
N VAL A 113 1.79 -3.23 -5.60
CA VAL A 113 2.89 -2.37 -5.12
C VAL A 113 3.28 -2.70 -3.67
N THR A 114 2.46 -3.43 -2.92
CA THR A 114 2.81 -3.97 -1.61
C THR A 114 4.10 -4.77 -1.63
N VAL A 115 4.40 -5.50 -2.70
CA VAL A 115 5.67 -6.23 -2.86
C VAL A 115 6.87 -5.27 -2.84
N LEU A 116 6.76 -4.14 -3.56
CA LEU A 116 7.82 -3.12 -3.58
C LEU A 116 7.97 -2.43 -2.23
N HIS A 117 6.86 -2.09 -1.55
CA HIS A 117 6.88 -1.53 -0.20
C HIS A 117 7.55 -2.49 0.79
N ALA A 118 7.16 -3.76 0.74
CA ALA A 118 7.72 -4.81 1.58
C ALA A 118 9.22 -4.99 1.35
N HIS A 119 9.66 -5.04 0.09
CA HIS A 119 11.06 -5.17 -0.30
C HIS A 119 11.90 -4.00 0.20
N VAL A 120 11.46 -2.77 -0.06
CA VAL A 120 12.19 -1.54 0.32
C VAL A 120 12.25 -1.38 1.85
N TYR A 121 11.15 -1.63 2.54
CA TYR A 121 11.13 -1.60 4.00
C TYR A 121 12.04 -2.67 4.62
N SER A 122 11.97 -3.91 4.14
CA SER A 122 12.70 -5.04 4.72
C SER A 122 14.22 -4.90 4.54
N ASN A 123 14.65 -4.52 3.35
CA ASN A 123 16.06 -4.50 2.98
C ASN A 123 16.76 -3.17 3.30
N PHE A 124 16.07 -2.02 3.15
CA PHE A 124 16.74 -0.71 3.18
C PHE A 124 16.25 0.20 4.31
N LYS A 125 15.17 -0.16 4.99
CA LYS A 125 14.58 0.68 6.04
C LYS A 125 14.25 2.10 5.55
N ILE A 126 13.71 2.21 4.34
CA ILE A 126 13.26 3.46 3.73
C ILE A 126 11.73 3.43 3.69
N ALA A 127 11.11 4.57 4.06
CA ALA A 127 9.66 4.70 4.02
C ALA A 127 9.13 4.81 2.59
N THR A 128 7.93 4.30 2.37
CA THR A 128 7.19 4.35 1.11
C THR A 128 5.73 4.76 1.37
N LEU A 129 4.92 4.95 0.33
CA LEU A 129 3.52 5.38 0.47
C LEU A 129 2.57 4.33 -0.12
N HIS A 130 1.84 3.62 0.75
CA HIS A 130 0.61 2.93 0.36
C HIS A 130 -0.46 4.01 0.16
N ALA A 131 -0.89 4.25 -1.07
CA ALA A 131 -1.75 5.40 -1.38
C ALA A 131 -2.54 5.19 -2.67
N PRO A 132 -3.62 5.98 -2.89
CA PRO A 132 -4.38 5.95 -4.12
C PRO A 132 -3.47 6.05 -5.36
N MET A 133 -3.77 5.24 -6.38
CA MET A 133 -3.12 5.22 -7.68
C MET A 133 -3.93 6.01 -8.72
N ALA A 134 -3.42 6.12 -9.95
CA ALA A 134 -3.97 7.01 -10.97
C ALA A 134 -5.49 6.84 -11.23
N GLY A 135 -6.02 5.61 -11.15
CA GLY A 135 -7.44 5.35 -11.34
C GLY A 135 -8.36 6.03 -10.32
N ALA A 136 -7.89 6.22 -9.08
CA ALA A 136 -8.68 6.84 -8.01
C ALA A 136 -8.95 8.34 -8.26
N PHE A 137 -8.10 8.99 -9.04
CA PHE A 137 -8.27 10.41 -9.37
C PHE A 137 -9.49 10.69 -10.27
N ASN A 138 -10.00 9.68 -10.97
CA ASN A 138 -11.21 9.79 -11.79
C ASN A 138 -12.48 9.90 -10.94
N ASP A 139 -12.39 9.70 -9.62
CA ASP A 139 -13.49 9.76 -8.68
C ASP A 139 -13.44 11.06 -7.87
N GLY A 140 -13.64 12.19 -8.52
CA GLY A 140 -13.67 13.52 -7.90
C GLY A 140 -12.32 14.27 -7.89
N GLY A 141 -11.26 13.73 -8.47
CA GLY A 141 -9.97 14.40 -8.64
C GLY A 141 -9.41 14.97 -7.33
N SER A 142 -9.02 16.24 -7.35
CA SER A 142 -8.48 16.95 -6.17
C SER A 142 -9.50 17.16 -5.04
N GLY A 143 -10.80 17.02 -5.30
CA GLY A 143 -11.87 17.09 -4.30
C GLY A 143 -12.06 15.79 -3.49
N ASN A 144 -11.45 14.70 -3.92
CA ASN A 144 -11.51 13.44 -3.21
C ASN A 144 -10.55 13.47 -2.00
N GLU A 145 -11.07 13.28 -0.79
CA GLU A 145 -10.28 13.35 0.46
C GLU A 145 -9.14 12.32 0.50
N TYR A 146 -9.35 11.12 -0.07
CA TYR A 146 -8.33 10.07 -0.11
C TYR A 146 -7.21 10.42 -1.08
N VAL A 147 -7.53 10.97 -2.24
CA VAL A 147 -6.55 11.52 -3.19
C VAL A 147 -5.81 12.70 -2.57
N HIS A 148 -6.53 13.58 -1.85
CA HIS A 148 -5.91 14.71 -1.15
C HIS A 148 -4.95 14.26 -0.06
N SER A 149 -5.25 13.15 0.63
CA SER A 149 -4.34 12.57 1.63
C SER A 149 -2.97 12.17 1.05
N LEU A 150 -2.91 11.78 -0.23
CA LEU A 150 -1.65 11.55 -0.93
C LEU A 150 -0.85 12.85 -1.07
N LYS A 151 -1.48 13.95 -1.47
CA LYS A 151 -0.84 15.27 -1.53
C LYS A 151 -0.25 15.64 -0.18
N ASP A 152 -1.05 15.57 0.87
CA ASP A 152 -0.65 15.89 2.24
C ASP A 152 0.55 15.06 2.69
N ALA A 153 0.56 13.77 2.39
CA ALA A 153 1.66 12.86 2.72
C ALA A 153 2.94 13.22 1.96
N LEU A 154 2.84 13.55 0.66
CA LEU A 154 3.98 13.96 -0.17
C LEU A 154 4.57 15.30 0.28
N GLU A 155 3.76 16.23 0.77
CA GLU A 155 4.16 17.55 1.27
C GLU A 155 4.66 17.52 2.73
N GLY A 156 4.62 16.36 3.39
CA GLY A 156 5.14 16.19 4.74
C GLY A 156 4.17 16.51 5.86
N LYS A 157 2.89 16.68 5.56
CA LYS A 157 1.89 16.76 6.61
C LYS A 157 1.84 15.44 7.38
N LYS A 158 1.69 15.53 8.69
CA LYS A 158 1.56 14.36 9.55
C LYS A 158 0.23 13.65 9.29
N MET A 159 0.28 12.33 9.18
CA MET A 159 -0.93 11.51 9.09
C MET A 159 -1.74 11.63 10.39
N ARG A 160 -3.02 11.91 10.24
CA ARG A 160 -4.00 11.88 11.32
C ARG A 160 -5.33 11.43 10.77
N TYR A 161 -5.64 10.15 10.95
CA TYR A 161 -6.84 9.54 10.43
C TYR A 161 -7.71 9.00 11.55
N GLN A 162 -9.02 9.02 11.32
CA GLN A 162 -10.03 8.52 12.24
C GLN A 162 -10.99 7.60 11.51
N SER A 163 -11.50 6.60 12.22
CA SER A 163 -12.62 5.78 11.76
C SER A 163 -13.58 5.50 12.89
N GLY A 164 -14.79 5.08 12.52
CA GLY A 164 -15.82 4.66 13.49
C GLY A 164 -15.41 3.46 14.31
N SER A 165 -16.27 3.09 15.26
CA SER A 165 -16.16 1.85 16.00
C SER A 165 -16.65 0.67 15.16
N HIS A 166 -16.23 -0.54 15.51
CA HIS A 166 -16.69 -1.81 14.96
C HIS A 166 -16.82 -2.83 16.10
N ASP A 167 -17.81 -3.74 16.04
CA ASP A 167 -18.11 -4.67 17.12
C ASP A 167 -16.95 -5.60 17.48
N PHE A 168 -16.10 -5.94 16.51
CA PHE A 168 -14.91 -6.77 16.72
C PHE A 168 -13.68 -5.97 17.15
N ASN A 169 -13.78 -4.66 17.35
CA ASN A 169 -12.63 -3.86 17.79
C ASN A 169 -12.15 -4.32 19.16
N LYS A 170 -10.85 -4.49 19.29
CA LYS A 170 -10.17 -4.70 20.56
C LYS A 170 -9.53 -3.41 21.03
N ASN A 171 -10.05 -2.83 22.11
CA ASN A 171 -9.58 -1.57 22.68
C ASN A 171 -8.11 -1.65 23.12
N GLY A 172 -7.40 -0.55 22.94
CA GLY A 172 -6.02 -0.42 23.39
C GLY A 172 -5.28 0.73 22.72
N LYS A 173 -4.02 0.88 23.08
CA LYS A 173 -3.10 1.88 22.53
C LYS A 173 -1.81 1.19 22.12
N ALA A 174 -1.23 1.63 21.02
CA ALA A 174 0.04 1.13 20.52
C ALA A 174 0.88 2.26 19.92
N VAL A 175 2.19 2.04 19.93
CA VAL A 175 3.15 2.88 19.20
C VAL A 175 4.10 1.94 18.47
N GLY A 176 4.27 2.13 17.17
CA GLY A 176 5.13 1.28 16.36
C GLY A 176 5.31 1.82 14.95
N GLU A 177 6.23 1.23 14.21
CA GLU A 177 6.32 1.47 12.77
C GLU A 177 5.10 0.84 12.09
N LEU A 178 4.47 1.60 11.19
CA LEU A 178 3.32 1.15 10.40
C LEU A 178 3.84 0.33 9.21
N VAL A 179 3.42 -0.90 9.10
CA VAL A 179 3.78 -1.81 8.00
C VAL A 179 2.54 -2.56 7.53
N GLY A 180 2.52 -2.97 6.29
CA GLY A 180 1.36 -3.72 5.79
C GLY A 180 1.09 -3.48 4.32
N GLY A 181 -0.16 -3.75 3.92
CA GLY A 181 -0.67 -3.63 2.57
C GLY A 181 -1.67 -4.74 2.24
N ASN A 182 -1.70 -5.14 0.98
CA ASN A 182 -2.55 -6.20 0.48
C ASN A 182 -2.18 -7.55 1.13
N LEU A 183 -3.20 -8.25 1.68
CA LEU A 183 -3.02 -9.51 2.41
C LEU A 183 -2.41 -10.61 1.53
N ALA A 184 -2.93 -10.78 0.30
CA ALA A 184 -2.44 -11.81 -0.61
C ALA A 184 -0.95 -11.61 -0.93
N LEU A 185 -0.53 -10.36 -1.16
CA LEU A 185 0.87 -10.05 -1.46
C LEU A 185 1.76 -10.21 -0.23
N LEU A 186 1.29 -9.85 0.96
CA LEU A 186 2.06 -10.07 2.20
C LEU A 186 2.22 -11.56 2.51
N ALA A 187 1.20 -12.37 2.26
CA ALA A 187 1.29 -13.83 2.39
C ALA A 187 2.23 -14.43 1.34
N HIS A 188 2.20 -13.90 0.10
CA HIS A 188 3.05 -14.31 -1.01
C HIS A 188 4.56 -14.10 -0.74
N VAL A 189 4.93 -12.99 -0.11
CA VAL A 189 6.34 -12.66 0.15
C VAL A 189 6.93 -13.30 1.41
N VAL A 190 6.16 -14.08 2.17
CA VAL A 190 6.68 -14.78 3.36
C VAL A 190 7.80 -15.74 2.97
N GLY A 191 8.96 -15.60 3.62
CA GLY A 191 10.16 -16.42 3.37
C GLY A 191 11.03 -15.92 2.21
N THR A 192 10.67 -14.83 1.54
CA THR A 192 11.49 -14.18 0.49
C THR A 192 12.33 -13.03 1.06
N PRO A 193 13.24 -12.43 0.26
CA PRO A 193 13.96 -11.21 0.66
C PRO A 193 13.03 -10.02 0.99
N SER A 194 11.79 -10.05 0.50
CA SER A 194 10.77 -9.01 0.76
C SER A 194 9.95 -9.25 2.03
N ASP A 195 10.23 -10.30 2.78
CA ASP A 195 9.46 -10.68 3.96
C ASP A 195 9.56 -9.67 5.11
N ILE A 196 8.44 -9.06 5.50
CA ILE A 196 8.39 -8.03 6.55
C ILE A 196 8.49 -8.65 7.94
N LYS A 197 9.40 -8.14 8.78
CA LYS A 197 9.43 -8.44 10.21
C LYS A 197 8.39 -7.60 10.94
N THR A 198 7.33 -8.24 11.42
CA THR A 198 6.14 -7.57 11.99
C THR A 198 6.17 -7.39 13.50
N ARG A 199 7.09 -8.06 14.22
CA ARG A 199 7.19 -7.99 15.68
C ARG A 199 7.37 -6.55 16.17
N GLY A 200 6.49 -6.08 17.07
CA GLY A 200 6.49 -4.73 17.61
C GLY A 200 6.07 -3.65 16.60
N ARG A 201 5.44 -4.04 15.48
CA ARG A 201 4.93 -3.15 14.44
C ARG A 201 3.41 -3.04 14.52
N ILE A 202 2.87 -1.96 13.97
CA ILE A 202 1.45 -1.85 13.66
C ILE A 202 1.27 -2.39 12.25
N LEU A 203 0.59 -3.53 12.13
CA LEU A 203 0.34 -4.17 10.83
C LEU A 203 -1.02 -3.71 10.30
N PHE A 204 -1.11 -3.30 9.04
CA PHE A 204 -2.38 -3.11 8.37
C PHE A 204 -2.56 -4.10 7.22
N LEU A 205 -3.79 -4.57 7.03
CA LEU A 205 -4.16 -5.55 6.01
C LEU A 205 -5.43 -5.11 5.31
N GLU A 206 -5.46 -5.20 3.99
CA GLU A 206 -6.63 -5.01 3.14
C GLU A 206 -6.56 -6.00 1.97
N ASP A 207 -7.66 -6.30 1.29
CA ASP A 207 -7.63 -7.12 0.08
C ASP A 207 -8.87 -6.92 -0.79
N THR A 208 -8.85 -7.49 -2.01
CA THR A 208 -9.97 -7.46 -2.95
C THR A 208 -10.05 -8.71 -3.81
N GLY A 209 -11.28 -9.15 -4.13
CA GLY A 209 -11.54 -10.17 -5.14
C GLY A 209 -11.21 -11.61 -4.75
N GLU A 210 -10.83 -11.85 -3.49
CA GLU A 210 -10.43 -13.16 -3.00
C GLU A 210 -11.63 -14.03 -2.59
N TYR A 211 -11.46 -15.35 -2.66
CA TYR A 211 -12.40 -16.27 -2.02
C TYR A 211 -12.21 -16.27 -0.49
N LEU A 212 -13.29 -16.41 0.28
CA LEU A 212 -13.25 -16.41 1.75
C LEU A 212 -12.29 -17.47 2.30
N TYR A 213 -12.26 -18.67 1.71
CA TYR A 213 -11.30 -19.72 2.12
C TYR A 213 -9.84 -19.36 1.81
N ASN A 214 -9.58 -18.52 0.77
CA ASN A 214 -8.25 -18.01 0.48
C ASN A 214 -7.82 -16.99 1.54
N VAL A 215 -8.73 -16.08 1.92
CA VAL A 215 -8.48 -15.12 3.00
C VAL A 215 -8.11 -15.85 4.29
N ASP A 216 -8.89 -16.87 4.67
CA ASP A 216 -8.61 -17.70 5.84
C ASP A 216 -7.22 -18.35 5.75
N ARG A 217 -6.91 -18.99 4.62
CA ARG A 217 -5.62 -19.63 4.37
C ARG A 217 -4.44 -18.67 4.45
N MET A 218 -4.54 -17.47 3.88
CA MET A 218 -3.51 -16.43 3.93
C MET A 218 -3.30 -15.90 5.35
N LEU A 219 -4.37 -15.70 6.11
CA LEU A 219 -4.28 -15.32 7.51
C LEU A 219 -3.64 -16.43 8.37
N TYR A 220 -3.96 -17.71 8.10
CA TYR A 220 -3.25 -18.85 8.72
C TYR A 220 -1.78 -18.90 8.31
N GLN A 221 -1.43 -18.56 7.07
CA GLN A 221 -0.04 -18.43 6.64
C GLN A 221 0.68 -17.36 7.49
N LEU A 222 0.10 -16.18 7.67
CA LEU A 222 0.66 -15.12 8.52
C LEU A 222 0.75 -15.55 10.00
N LYS A 223 -0.26 -16.25 10.50
CA LYS A 223 -0.28 -16.75 11.88
C LYS A 223 0.83 -17.80 12.11
N ARG A 224 0.92 -18.82 11.24
CA ARG A 224 1.89 -19.92 11.34
C ARG A 224 3.33 -19.48 11.14
N SER A 225 3.56 -18.46 10.28
CA SER A 225 4.88 -17.82 10.09
C SER A 225 5.24 -16.82 11.20
N GLY A 226 4.38 -16.67 12.23
CA GLY A 226 4.63 -15.81 13.37
C GLY A 226 4.39 -14.32 13.11
N LYS A 227 3.85 -13.93 11.94
CA LYS A 227 3.62 -12.54 11.57
C LYS A 227 2.59 -11.84 12.44
N LEU A 228 1.60 -12.57 12.96
CA LEU A 228 0.58 -12.06 13.86
C LEU A 228 0.98 -12.18 15.35
N LYS A 229 2.18 -12.71 15.64
CA LYS A 229 2.65 -12.85 17.01
C LYS A 229 3.41 -11.59 17.45
N LYS A 230 3.02 -11.01 18.61
CA LYS A 230 3.71 -9.86 19.20
C LYS A 230 3.69 -8.60 18.33
N LEU A 231 2.60 -8.35 17.62
CA LEU A 231 2.35 -7.03 17.01
C LEU A 231 2.24 -5.95 18.08
N ALA A 232 2.50 -4.69 17.73
CA ALA A 232 2.07 -3.56 18.55
C ALA A 232 0.58 -3.30 18.38
N GLY A 233 0.04 -3.46 17.17
CA GLY A 233 -1.38 -3.32 16.84
C GLY A 233 -1.70 -3.90 15.48
N LEU A 234 -2.99 -4.13 15.21
CA LEU A 234 -3.47 -4.63 13.94
C LEU A 234 -4.61 -3.77 13.41
N ILE A 235 -4.49 -3.35 12.17
CA ILE A 235 -5.49 -2.58 11.44
C ILE A 235 -6.02 -3.46 10.31
N ILE A 236 -7.32 -3.77 10.36
CA ILE A 236 -8.02 -4.45 9.28
C ILE A 236 -8.77 -3.40 8.49
N GLY A 237 -8.36 -3.22 7.25
CA GLY A 237 -8.96 -2.32 6.27
C GLY A 237 -10.22 -2.90 5.62
N GLY A 238 -10.57 -2.37 4.46
CA GLY A 238 -11.65 -2.90 3.65
C GLY A 238 -11.23 -4.17 2.91
N PHE A 239 -12.18 -5.08 2.81
CA PHE A 239 -12.09 -6.29 1.99
C PHE A 239 -13.26 -6.26 1.01
N SER A 240 -12.96 -5.91 -0.24
CA SER A 240 -13.98 -5.71 -1.28
C SER A 240 -14.08 -6.89 -2.23
N ASP A 241 -15.23 -7.01 -2.90
CA ASP A 241 -15.48 -8.00 -3.94
C ASP A 241 -15.15 -9.46 -3.54
N MET A 242 -15.32 -9.78 -2.25
CA MET A 242 -15.04 -11.11 -1.73
C MET A 242 -15.99 -12.14 -2.35
N LYS A 243 -15.46 -13.29 -2.69
CA LYS A 243 -16.16 -14.39 -3.33
C LYS A 243 -16.38 -15.52 -2.31
N ASP A 244 -17.49 -16.22 -2.46
CA ASP A 244 -17.75 -17.47 -1.74
C ASP A 244 -17.87 -18.63 -2.72
N THR A 245 -17.81 -19.84 -2.21
CA THR A 245 -17.99 -21.06 -2.97
C THR A 245 -19.48 -21.45 -2.98
N GLU A 246 -19.86 -22.34 -3.90
CA GLU A 246 -21.23 -22.86 -4.00
C GLU A 246 -21.74 -23.39 -2.65
N ARG A 247 -20.90 -24.12 -1.91
CA ARG A 247 -21.13 -24.43 -0.51
C ARG A 247 -20.53 -23.31 0.35
N PRO A 248 -21.35 -22.46 1.04
CA PRO A 248 -20.86 -21.29 1.74
C PRO A 248 -19.78 -21.59 2.78
N PHE A 249 -18.78 -20.72 2.88
CA PHE A 249 -17.75 -20.77 3.92
C PHE A 249 -18.33 -20.57 5.33
N GLY A 250 -19.47 -19.86 5.41
CA GLY A 250 -20.26 -19.71 6.63
C GLY A 250 -19.77 -18.59 7.55
N LYS A 251 -18.83 -17.76 7.12
CA LYS A 251 -18.33 -16.58 7.85
C LYS A 251 -17.96 -15.50 6.85
N ASN A 252 -18.20 -14.23 7.21
CA ASN A 252 -17.64 -13.10 6.48
C ASN A 252 -16.16 -12.88 6.84
N VAL A 253 -15.49 -12.01 6.10
CA VAL A 253 -14.04 -11.75 6.28
C VAL A 253 -13.71 -11.27 7.69
N TYR A 254 -14.51 -10.37 8.26
CA TYR A 254 -14.22 -9.83 9.59
C TYR A 254 -14.39 -10.88 10.70
N GLU A 255 -15.33 -11.79 10.55
CA GLU A 255 -15.49 -12.94 11.45
C GLU A 255 -14.29 -13.91 11.35
N ILE A 256 -13.79 -14.16 10.12
CA ILE A 256 -12.58 -14.97 9.88
C ILE A 256 -11.37 -14.34 10.58
N VAL A 257 -11.14 -13.05 10.39
CA VAL A 257 -10.04 -12.33 11.04
C VAL A 257 -10.21 -12.35 12.55
N HIS A 258 -11.41 -12.05 13.07
CA HIS A 258 -11.70 -12.01 14.49
C HIS A 258 -11.37 -13.34 15.17
N ASP A 259 -11.76 -14.48 14.59
CA ASP A 259 -11.45 -15.80 15.15
C ASP A 259 -9.95 -16.07 15.28
N ILE A 260 -9.16 -15.53 14.36
CA ILE A 260 -7.71 -15.70 14.36
C ILE A 260 -7.03 -14.84 15.43
N VAL A 261 -7.58 -13.64 15.70
CA VAL A 261 -6.92 -12.62 16.55
C VAL A 261 -7.58 -12.37 17.90
N LYS A 262 -8.76 -12.94 18.20
CA LYS A 262 -9.50 -12.71 19.45
C LYS A 262 -8.71 -12.97 20.73
N GLY A 263 -7.73 -13.88 20.69
CA GLY A 263 -6.86 -14.22 21.84
C GLY A 263 -5.55 -13.44 21.93
N THR A 264 -5.35 -12.40 21.10
CA THR A 264 -4.11 -11.60 21.09
C THR A 264 -4.15 -10.49 22.15
N ASP A 265 -3.00 -9.95 22.54
CA ASP A 265 -2.90 -8.93 23.59
C ASP A 265 -2.81 -7.49 23.05
N TYR A 266 -2.71 -7.31 21.72
CA TYR A 266 -2.60 -6.01 21.08
C TYR A 266 -3.95 -5.45 20.62
N PRO A 267 -4.09 -4.11 20.46
CA PRO A 267 -5.32 -3.51 19.92
C PRO A 267 -5.53 -3.91 18.46
N VAL A 268 -6.81 -4.14 18.11
CA VAL A 268 -7.22 -4.48 16.74
C VAL A 268 -8.39 -3.57 16.35
N CYS A 269 -8.34 -2.98 15.17
CA CYS A 269 -9.51 -2.33 14.57
C CYS A 269 -9.90 -2.98 13.26
N PHE A 270 -11.19 -2.83 12.93
CA PHE A 270 -11.80 -3.34 11.71
C PHE A 270 -12.41 -2.21 10.90
N ASN A 271 -12.49 -2.43 9.58
CA ASN A 271 -13.07 -1.50 8.62
C ASN A 271 -12.42 -0.10 8.63
N PHE A 272 -11.09 -0.06 8.81
CA PHE A 272 -10.34 1.18 8.70
C PHE A 272 -10.29 1.61 7.21
N PRO A 273 -10.37 2.92 6.89
CA PRO A 273 -10.43 3.42 5.51
C PRO A 273 -9.09 3.30 4.75
N VAL A 274 -8.65 2.08 4.53
CA VAL A 274 -7.58 1.62 3.65
C VAL A 274 -8.07 0.39 2.91
N SER A 275 -8.26 0.48 1.58
CA SER A 275 -8.93 -0.59 0.81
C SER A 275 -8.76 -0.40 -0.70
N HIS A 276 -9.27 -1.39 -1.47
CA HIS A 276 -9.47 -1.25 -2.91
C HIS A 276 -10.75 -0.48 -3.28
N ASP A 277 -11.62 -0.20 -2.31
CA ASP A 277 -12.76 0.69 -2.47
C ASP A 277 -12.32 2.17 -2.54
N LYS A 278 -13.30 3.07 -2.68
CA LYS A 278 -13.04 4.51 -2.71
C LYS A 278 -12.33 5.04 -1.47
N LYS A 279 -12.50 4.39 -0.32
CA LYS A 279 -11.93 4.78 0.99
C LYS A 279 -10.52 4.22 1.18
N ASN A 280 -9.52 4.96 0.71
CA ASN A 280 -8.13 4.52 0.77
C ASN A 280 -7.18 5.68 1.13
N TYR A 281 -7.00 5.95 2.41
CA TYR A 281 -6.04 6.96 2.86
C TYR A 281 -4.59 6.59 2.54
N ALA A 282 -3.80 7.61 2.24
CA ALA A 282 -2.35 7.45 2.07
C ALA A 282 -1.67 7.11 3.40
N LEU A 283 -1.05 5.95 3.50
CA LEU A 283 -0.34 5.48 4.68
C LEU A 283 1.17 5.43 4.41
N LYS A 284 1.96 6.11 5.25
CA LYS A 284 3.43 6.06 5.17
C LYS A 284 3.93 4.75 5.77
N VAL A 285 4.26 3.78 4.92
CA VAL A 285 4.84 2.48 5.32
C VAL A 285 6.23 2.72 5.90
N GLY A 286 6.46 2.25 7.12
CA GLY A 286 7.70 2.49 7.88
C GLY A 286 7.63 3.67 8.85
N ALA A 287 6.69 4.60 8.72
CA ALA A 287 6.54 5.70 9.67
C ALA A 287 6.16 5.20 11.08
N ARG A 288 6.66 5.90 12.09
CA ARG A 288 6.31 5.61 13.48
C ARG A 288 4.97 6.25 13.82
N CYS A 289 3.99 5.46 14.17
CA CYS A 289 2.62 5.89 14.43
C CYS A 289 2.17 5.59 15.85
N ARG A 290 1.22 6.42 16.34
CA ARG A 290 0.37 6.15 17.49
C ARG A 290 -0.97 5.61 16.99
N PHE A 291 -1.37 4.50 17.53
CA PHE A 291 -2.62 3.81 17.19
C PHE A 291 -3.46 3.64 18.45
N ARG A 292 -4.71 4.08 18.40
CA ARG A 292 -5.65 3.96 19.52
C ARG A 292 -6.98 3.42 19.02
N VAL A 293 -7.46 2.40 19.70
CA VAL A 293 -8.81 1.83 19.53
C VAL A 293 -9.58 2.05 20.83
N SER A 294 -10.78 2.58 20.71
CA SER A 294 -11.67 2.86 21.85
C SER A 294 -13.12 2.57 21.46
N LYS A 295 -14.02 2.62 22.44
CA LYS A 295 -15.49 2.49 22.20
C LYS A 295 -16.02 3.58 21.26
N ASN A 296 -15.38 4.74 21.19
CA ASN A 296 -15.82 5.90 20.42
C ASN A 296 -15.20 5.94 19.00
N GLY A 297 -14.36 4.96 18.65
CA GLY A 297 -13.69 4.89 17.35
C GLY A 297 -12.20 4.66 17.44
N VAL A 298 -11.54 4.84 16.31
CA VAL A 298 -10.13 4.55 16.07
C VAL A 298 -9.39 5.81 15.65
N THR A 299 -8.17 5.99 16.13
CA THR A 299 -7.25 7.02 15.63
C THR A 299 -5.91 6.40 15.25
N LEU A 300 -5.37 6.83 14.10
CA LEU A 300 -4.01 6.54 13.65
C LEU A 300 -3.31 7.87 13.38
N GLU A 301 -2.22 8.14 14.07
CA GLU A 301 -1.47 9.41 14.01
C GLU A 301 0.03 9.14 13.86
N GLU A 302 0.72 9.94 13.02
CA GLU A 302 2.18 9.98 12.90
C GLU A 302 2.84 10.82 13.97
#